data_a9fa67211604f9a6e3d53acdc9232ed1
#
_entry.id   a9fa67211604f9a6e3d53acdc9232ed1
#
_cell.length_a   1.000
_cell.length_b   1.000
_cell.length_c   1.000
_cell.angle_alpha   90.00
_cell.angle_beta   90.00
_cell.angle_gamma   90.00
#
_symmetry.space_group_name_H-M   'P 1'
#
loop_
_entity.id
_entity.type
_entity.pdbx_description
1 polymer ?
#
loop_
_entity_poly.entity_id
_entity_poly.type
_entity_poly.pdbx_seq_one_letter_code
_entity_poly.pdbx_strand_id
1 'polypeptide(L)'
;MKKTFPVIFTLITLSILGILFIQITWLQGLMILSKNQLADKVNQSAVVVSNEIGKKMNSGLSFRFPKRGQGLSEDYHIHSFDESTIADIYNDKELNTSIKNALSKYGINDLHYEFAVTDRKGNIEIRSRKFEEAFSDEVNSLEVRVSVIPQDIIEPVGPFETIIILVPKVRLYLLHSLQWVIIGAFLFVLIVLAAFFITVRSLMTQKKLNEIKRDFINNMTHELKTPLATISLAVDALKSPKVQSEAKSVDYFSTIIKEENVRMNKHVEVILQAAQLEKKEYKLNKQPVDIHDLLFGVLDSFKLQLDAKPSQIHTNFDADPSEIEADEEYLLHVFSNLIDNAIKYSKDTIDLTITTLSLPAEIQIIIEDKGIGMDADTTKHIFEKFYRAHTGNVHNVKGFGLGMSYVKWVIDIHKGKIKVQSQEGIGTKMIITLPVV
;
A
#
# COMPACT_ATOMS: atom_id res chain seq x y z
N MET A 1 10.89 -22.71 9.98
CA MET A 1 10.48 -21.54 9.18
C MET A 1 9.52 -21.83 8.02
N LYS A 2 9.54 -23.02 7.33
CA LYS A 2 8.54 -23.35 6.27
C LYS A 2 7.09 -23.41 6.77
N LYS A 3 6.86 -23.72 8.06
CA LYS A 3 5.51 -23.84 8.68
C LYS A 3 4.99 -22.55 9.34
N THR A 4 5.85 -21.60 9.67
CA THR A 4 5.47 -20.37 10.38
C THR A 4 4.85 -19.31 9.49
N PHE A 5 5.29 -19.19 8.22
CA PHE A 5 4.76 -18.21 7.28
C PHE A 5 3.26 -18.39 6.97
N PRO A 6 2.77 -19.61 6.60
CA PRO A 6 1.33 -19.80 6.37
C PRO A 6 0.51 -19.56 7.65
N VAL A 7 1.03 -19.87 8.84
CA VAL A 7 0.34 -19.60 10.11
C VAL A 7 0.20 -18.10 10.36
N ILE A 8 1.25 -17.32 10.16
CA ILE A 8 1.20 -15.86 10.30
C ILE A 8 0.22 -15.26 9.30
N PHE A 9 0.27 -15.72 8.04
CA PHE A 9 -0.65 -15.25 7.00
C PHE A 9 -2.11 -15.54 7.36
N THR A 10 -2.43 -16.76 7.79
CA THR A 10 -3.79 -17.14 8.21
C THR A 10 -4.27 -16.34 9.43
N LEU A 11 -3.41 -16.14 10.44
CA LEU A 11 -3.77 -15.34 11.61
C LEU A 11 -4.07 -13.88 11.26
N ILE A 12 -3.26 -13.28 10.39
CA ILE A 12 -3.49 -11.89 9.95
C ILE A 12 -4.77 -11.79 9.11
N THR A 13 -5.00 -12.74 8.19
CA THR A 13 -6.24 -12.78 7.39
C THR A 13 -7.47 -12.92 8.28
N LEU A 14 -7.43 -13.80 9.28
CA LEU A 14 -8.50 -13.96 10.25
C LEU A 14 -8.74 -12.68 11.06
N SER A 15 -7.67 -12.00 11.46
CA SER A 15 -7.75 -10.71 12.18
C SER A 15 -8.42 -9.63 11.32
N ILE A 16 -8.09 -9.53 10.04
CA ILE A 16 -8.72 -8.57 9.12
C ILE A 16 -10.22 -8.88 8.96
N LEU A 17 -10.58 -10.17 8.78
CA LEU A 17 -11.99 -10.57 8.70
C LEU A 17 -12.74 -10.23 9.99
N GLY A 18 -12.11 -10.42 11.16
CA GLY A 18 -12.65 -10.00 12.45
C GLY A 18 -12.89 -8.49 12.55
N ILE A 19 -11.92 -7.69 12.11
CA ILE A 19 -12.06 -6.23 12.08
C ILE A 19 -13.22 -5.80 11.16
N LEU A 20 -13.33 -6.38 9.97
CA LEU A 20 -14.42 -6.08 9.03
C LEU A 20 -15.78 -6.45 9.63
N PHE A 21 -15.89 -7.62 10.27
CA PHE A 21 -17.11 -8.04 10.93
C PHE A 21 -17.54 -7.08 12.06
N ILE A 22 -16.60 -6.70 12.93
CA ILE A 22 -16.85 -5.73 14.00
C ILE A 22 -17.31 -4.39 13.42
N GLN A 23 -16.67 -3.93 12.34
CA GLN A 23 -16.98 -2.64 11.73
C GLN A 23 -18.37 -2.62 11.08
N ILE A 24 -18.77 -3.71 10.40
CA ILE A 24 -20.13 -3.84 9.84
C ILE A 24 -21.17 -3.85 10.97
N THR A 25 -20.94 -4.63 12.02
CA THR A 25 -21.84 -4.71 13.18
C THR A 25 -21.98 -3.37 13.89
N TRP A 26 -20.86 -2.65 14.04
CA TRP A 26 -20.84 -1.32 14.65
C TRP A 26 -21.63 -0.30 13.82
N LEU A 27 -21.45 -0.28 12.48
CA LEU A 27 -22.22 0.60 11.60
C LEU A 27 -23.71 0.30 11.63
N GLN A 28 -24.11 -0.98 11.66
CA GLN A 28 -25.52 -1.37 11.82
C GLN A 28 -26.09 -0.87 13.15
N GLY A 29 -25.36 -1.06 14.24
CA GLY A 29 -25.74 -0.56 15.57
C GLY A 29 -25.88 0.96 15.59
N LEU A 30 -24.97 1.69 14.95
CA LEU A 30 -25.01 3.14 14.84
C LEU A 30 -26.24 3.62 14.06
N MET A 31 -26.59 2.94 12.95
CA MET A 31 -27.81 3.27 12.18
C MET A 31 -29.08 3.06 12.98
N ILE A 32 -29.18 1.98 13.76
CA ILE A 32 -30.34 1.71 14.65
C ILE A 32 -30.41 2.78 15.73
N LEU A 33 -29.31 3.10 16.39
CA LEU A 33 -29.26 4.13 17.44
C LEU A 33 -29.69 5.49 16.89
N SER A 34 -29.17 5.89 15.72
CA SER A 34 -29.51 7.17 15.08
C SER A 34 -30.99 7.22 14.66
N LYS A 35 -31.56 6.09 14.20
CA LYS A 35 -33.01 5.98 13.94
C LYS A 35 -33.85 6.21 15.20
N ASN A 36 -33.47 5.57 16.29
CA ASN A 36 -34.18 5.71 17.55
C ASN A 36 -34.08 7.14 18.11
N GLN A 37 -32.90 7.75 18.06
CA GLN A 37 -32.70 9.16 18.44
C GLN A 37 -33.54 10.12 17.61
N LEU A 38 -33.65 9.87 16.28
CA LEU A 38 -34.52 10.66 15.42
C LEU A 38 -36.00 10.48 15.80
N ALA A 39 -36.44 9.24 16.04
CA ALA A 39 -37.79 8.94 16.49
C ALA A 39 -38.14 9.67 17.80
N ASP A 40 -37.24 9.63 18.78
CA ASP A 40 -37.44 10.30 20.07
C ASP A 40 -37.55 11.82 19.91
N LYS A 41 -36.71 12.44 19.10
CA LYS A 41 -36.76 13.87 18.82
C LYS A 41 -38.03 14.28 18.10
N VAL A 42 -38.47 13.49 17.11
CA VAL A 42 -39.76 13.76 16.39
C VAL A 42 -40.91 13.59 17.32
N ASN A 43 -40.90 12.55 18.19
CA ASN A 43 -41.94 12.35 19.20
C ASN A 43 -42.03 13.52 20.20
N GLN A 44 -40.87 13.97 20.73
CA GLN A 44 -40.83 15.14 21.63
C GLN A 44 -41.36 16.40 20.95
N SER A 45 -41.03 16.60 19.66
CA SER A 45 -41.56 17.70 18.87
C SER A 45 -43.08 17.60 18.69
N ALA A 46 -43.58 16.40 18.39
CA ALA A 46 -45.02 16.15 18.25
C ALA A 46 -45.77 16.40 19.56
N VAL A 47 -45.22 16.01 20.73
CA VAL A 47 -45.78 16.30 22.04
C VAL A 47 -45.86 17.82 22.31
N VAL A 48 -44.84 18.58 21.92
CA VAL A 48 -44.87 20.06 22.06
C VAL A 48 -46.01 20.66 21.22
N VAL A 49 -46.15 20.19 19.97
CA VAL A 49 -47.26 20.64 19.09
C VAL A 49 -48.63 20.23 19.68
N SER A 50 -48.78 18.98 20.13
CA SER A 50 -49.99 18.48 20.78
C SER A 50 -50.39 19.33 21.99
N ASN A 51 -49.44 19.68 22.86
CA ASN A 51 -49.69 20.55 24.02
C ASN A 51 -50.05 22.00 23.61
N GLU A 52 -49.47 22.54 22.56
CA GLU A 52 -49.82 23.87 22.04
C GLU A 52 -51.25 23.89 21.50
N ILE A 53 -51.64 22.87 20.77
CA ILE A 53 -53.00 22.72 20.22
C ILE A 53 -53.99 22.51 21.37
N GLY A 54 -53.71 21.61 22.32
CA GLY A 54 -54.56 21.35 23.47
C GLY A 54 -54.86 22.61 24.30
N LYS A 55 -53.86 23.53 24.42
CA LYS A 55 -54.08 24.85 25.08
C LYS A 55 -55.04 25.75 24.31
N LYS A 56 -54.97 25.74 22.97
CA LYS A 56 -55.87 26.57 22.17
C LYS A 56 -57.30 26.01 22.08
N MET A 57 -57.46 24.70 22.10
CA MET A 57 -58.76 24.05 22.18
C MET A 57 -59.51 24.45 23.43
N ASN A 58 -58.85 24.64 24.59
CA ASN A 58 -59.47 25.06 25.85
C ASN A 58 -59.88 26.53 25.88
N SER A 59 -59.26 27.41 25.09
CA SER A 59 -59.58 28.84 25.11
C SER A 59 -60.95 29.16 24.51
N GLY A 60 -61.64 28.19 23.87
CA GLY A 60 -63.00 28.31 23.32
C GLY A 60 -64.15 28.02 24.26
N LEU A 61 -63.86 27.44 25.45
CA LEU A 61 -64.86 27.09 26.43
C LEU A 61 -65.25 28.36 27.25
N SER A 62 -66.15 29.20 26.80
CA SER A 62 -66.73 30.26 27.54
C SER A 62 -67.98 29.73 28.29
N PHE A 63 -67.85 29.51 29.59
CA PHE A 63 -69.00 29.23 30.42
C PHE A 63 -69.90 30.42 30.47
N ARG A 64 -71.05 30.39 29.77
CA ARG A 64 -72.15 31.33 30.01
C ARG A 64 -72.95 30.86 31.19
N PHE A 65 -72.71 31.43 32.35
CA PHE A 65 -73.63 31.28 33.48
C PHE A 65 -75.00 31.89 33.21
N PRO A 66 -76.08 31.19 33.45
CA PRO A 66 -77.42 31.79 33.28
C PRO A 66 -77.56 33.00 34.18
N LYS A 67 -78.08 34.06 33.66
CA LYS A 67 -78.37 35.29 34.40
C LYS A 67 -79.37 34.95 35.56
N ARG A 68 -78.98 35.35 36.79
CA ARG A 68 -79.73 35.19 38.01
C ARG A 68 -81.11 35.78 37.82
N GLY A 69 -82.20 34.94 37.78
CA GLY A 69 -83.55 35.50 37.79
C GLY A 69 -84.66 34.77 37.03
N GLN A 70 -84.46 33.54 36.55
CA GLN A 70 -85.64 32.77 36.06
C GLN A 70 -85.61 31.38 36.67
N GLY A 71 -86.78 30.96 37.12
CA GLY A 71 -87.05 29.80 37.95
C GLY A 71 -86.58 28.49 37.30
N LEU A 72 -86.25 27.54 38.16
CA LEU A 72 -85.83 26.19 37.81
C LEU A 72 -87.00 25.50 37.07
N SER A 73 -86.91 25.40 35.75
CA SER A 73 -87.64 24.41 34.95
C SER A 73 -86.65 23.27 34.63
N GLU A 74 -87.10 22.04 34.90
CA GLU A 74 -86.39 20.77 34.76
C GLU A 74 -86.13 20.34 33.30
N ASP A 75 -85.60 21.20 32.50
CA ASP A 75 -85.11 20.80 31.17
C ASP A 75 -83.64 21.22 31.01
N TYR A 76 -82.76 20.49 31.69
CA TYR A 76 -81.36 20.51 31.31
C TYR A 76 -81.20 19.77 30.04
N HIS A 77 -81.46 20.45 28.91
CA HIS A 77 -80.88 20.03 27.68
C HIS A 77 -79.35 20.21 27.77
N ILE A 78 -78.67 19.13 28.01
CA ILE A 78 -77.22 19.03 27.71
C ILE A 78 -77.11 19.24 26.20
N HIS A 79 -76.94 20.50 25.81
CA HIS A 79 -76.48 20.76 24.48
C HIS A 79 -75.15 20.04 24.36
N SER A 80 -75.13 19.04 23.51
CA SER A 80 -73.85 18.44 23.08
C SER A 80 -72.95 19.58 22.72
N PHE A 81 -71.93 19.81 23.53
CA PHE A 81 -70.87 20.75 23.16
C PHE A 81 -70.30 20.30 21.83
N ASP A 82 -70.48 21.12 20.79
CA ASP A 82 -69.73 21.00 19.59
C ASP A 82 -68.29 21.29 19.99
N GLU A 83 -67.59 20.22 20.34
CA GLU A 83 -66.17 20.30 20.64
C GLU A 83 -65.45 20.65 19.34
N SER A 84 -64.86 21.85 19.29
CA SER A 84 -64.09 22.32 18.14
C SER A 84 -63.00 21.31 17.82
N THR A 85 -62.96 20.82 16.58
CA THR A 85 -61.92 19.90 16.12
C THR A 85 -60.62 20.68 15.83
N ILE A 86 -59.50 19.97 15.73
CA ILE A 86 -58.25 20.58 15.34
C ILE A 86 -58.38 21.26 13.98
N ALA A 87 -59.20 20.71 13.09
CA ALA A 87 -59.48 21.26 11.74
C ALA A 87 -60.24 22.60 11.76
N ASP A 88 -60.98 22.86 12.84
CA ASP A 88 -61.69 24.16 13.03
C ASP A 88 -60.75 25.28 13.51
N ILE A 89 -59.65 24.90 14.18
CA ILE A 89 -58.70 25.84 14.83
C ILE A 89 -57.47 26.09 14.00
N TYR A 90 -57.00 25.08 13.23
CA TYR A 90 -55.78 25.11 12.46
C TYR A 90 -56.03 24.76 11.00
N ASN A 91 -55.41 25.52 10.10
CA ASN A 91 -55.27 25.08 8.73
C ASN A 91 -53.96 24.32 8.51
N ASP A 92 -53.83 23.71 7.32
CA ASP A 92 -52.66 22.92 6.94
C ASP A 92 -51.32 23.68 7.04
N LYS A 93 -51.33 24.98 6.70
CA LYS A 93 -50.12 25.85 6.71
C LYS A 93 -49.72 26.23 8.14
N GLU A 94 -50.68 26.54 9.01
CA GLU A 94 -50.41 26.89 10.38
C GLU A 94 -49.87 25.69 11.17
N LEU A 95 -50.48 24.51 10.97
CA LEU A 95 -50.03 23.26 11.59
C LEU A 95 -48.63 22.90 11.12
N ASN A 96 -48.34 23.00 9.81
CA ASN A 96 -47.00 22.79 9.26
C ASN A 96 -45.96 23.74 9.89
N THR A 97 -46.33 25.00 10.11
CA THR A 97 -45.47 26.00 10.75
C THR A 97 -45.17 25.62 12.23
N SER A 98 -46.19 25.22 12.98
CA SER A 98 -46.03 24.76 14.38
C SER A 98 -45.13 23.50 14.45
N ILE A 99 -45.35 22.51 13.58
CA ILE A 99 -44.52 21.29 13.54
C ILE A 99 -43.08 21.67 13.18
N LYS A 100 -42.86 22.50 12.17
CA LYS A 100 -41.53 22.94 11.73
C LYS A 100 -40.77 23.66 12.86
N ASN A 101 -41.46 24.57 13.58
CA ASN A 101 -40.88 25.29 14.71
C ASN A 101 -40.54 24.34 15.89
N ALA A 102 -41.40 23.35 16.15
CA ALA A 102 -41.13 22.35 17.17
C ALA A 102 -39.93 21.47 16.81
N LEU A 103 -39.82 20.99 15.55
CA LEU A 103 -38.69 20.22 15.08
C LEU A 103 -37.37 20.98 15.16
N SER A 104 -37.39 22.28 14.81
CA SER A 104 -36.20 23.13 14.90
C SER A 104 -35.68 23.33 16.32
N LYS A 105 -36.57 23.38 17.33
CA LYS A 105 -36.18 23.44 18.77
C LYS A 105 -35.39 22.23 19.23
N TYR A 106 -35.60 21.07 18.60
CA TYR A 106 -34.86 19.83 18.88
C TYR A 106 -33.67 19.61 17.91
N GLY A 107 -33.27 20.65 17.15
CA GLY A 107 -32.12 20.62 16.27
C GLY A 107 -32.34 19.84 14.97
N ILE A 108 -33.60 19.73 14.53
CA ILE A 108 -33.97 19.07 13.29
C ILE A 108 -34.48 20.14 12.29
N ASN A 109 -33.55 20.76 11.52
CA ASN A 109 -33.89 21.88 10.63
C ASN A 109 -34.22 21.42 9.21
N ASP A 110 -33.57 20.32 8.74
CA ASP A 110 -33.61 19.90 7.32
C ASP A 110 -34.33 18.56 7.13
N LEU A 111 -35.24 18.21 8.07
CA LEU A 111 -35.98 16.98 7.96
C LEU A 111 -37.16 17.17 6.99
N HIS A 112 -37.22 16.32 5.96
CA HIS A 112 -38.43 16.20 5.15
C HIS A 112 -39.44 15.34 5.90
N TYR A 113 -40.63 15.88 6.17
CA TYR A 113 -41.72 15.21 6.88
C TYR A 113 -43.05 15.49 6.19
N GLU A 114 -43.98 14.56 6.36
CA GLU A 114 -45.39 14.71 6.01
C GLU A 114 -46.20 14.54 7.30
N PHE A 115 -47.38 15.09 7.35
CA PHE A 115 -48.24 15.01 8.54
C PHE A 115 -49.69 14.81 8.18
N ALA A 116 -50.43 14.25 9.12
CA ALA A 116 -51.91 14.21 9.11
C ALA A 116 -52.47 14.38 10.52
N VAL A 117 -53.72 14.82 10.57
CA VAL A 117 -54.53 14.84 11.79
C VAL A 117 -55.70 13.95 11.55
N THR A 118 -56.01 13.08 12.51
CA THR A 118 -57.17 12.21 12.46
C THR A 118 -58.20 12.63 13.51
N ASP A 119 -59.48 12.51 13.15
CA ASP A 119 -60.60 12.64 14.08
C ASP A 119 -60.56 11.52 15.15
N ARG A 120 -61.52 11.56 16.09
CA ARG A 120 -61.69 10.55 17.13
C ARG A 120 -62.06 9.16 16.58
N LYS A 121 -62.51 9.07 15.34
CA LYS A 121 -62.86 7.82 14.67
C LYS A 121 -61.71 7.27 13.84
N GLY A 122 -60.61 8.02 13.71
CA GLY A 122 -59.47 7.67 12.90
C GLY A 122 -59.53 8.14 11.46
N ASN A 123 -60.52 8.97 11.07
CA ASN A 123 -60.57 9.54 9.72
C ASN A 123 -59.63 10.73 9.63
N ILE A 124 -58.99 10.88 8.48
CA ILE A 124 -58.07 12.00 8.23
C ILE A 124 -58.86 13.28 7.93
N GLU A 125 -58.67 14.33 8.73
CA GLU A 125 -59.27 15.64 8.55
C GLU A 125 -58.35 16.65 7.87
N ILE A 126 -57.10 16.68 8.30
CA ILE A 126 -56.05 17.51 7.73
C ILE A 126 -54.89 16.63 7.29
N ARG A 127 -54.29 16.91 6.13
CA ARG A 127 -53.08 16.20 5.67
C ARG A 127 -52.22 17.08 4.83
N SER A 128 -50.92 16.80 4.86
CA SER A 128 -49.95 17.35 3.92
C SER A 128 -50.07 16.66 2.54
N ARG A 129 -49.57 17.35 1.51
CA ARG A 129 -49.83 16.99 0.10
C ARG A 129 -49.34 15.57 -0.29
N LYS A 130 -48.25 15.08 0.29
CA LYS A 130 -47.67 13.78 -0.02
C LYS A 130 -47.82 12.74 1.09
N PHE A 131 -48.74 12.99 2.04
CA PHE A 131 -48.94 12.10 3.17
C PHE A 131 -49.29 10.66 2.73
N GLU A 132 -50.21 10.48 1.79
CA GLU A 132 -50.63 9.14 1.31
C GLU A 132 -49.50 8.36 0.66
N GLU A 133 -48.66 9.04 -0.15
CA GLU A 133 -47.48 8.44 -0.75
C GLU A 133 -46.47 7.97 0.30
N ALA A 134 -46.24 8.80 1.34
CA ALA A 134 -45.35 8.49 2.44
C ALA A 134 -45.90 7.39 3.35
N PHE A 135 -47.21 7.36 3.56
CA PHE A 135 -47.91 6.39 4.42
C PHE A 135 -47.92 5.00 3.78
N SER A 136 -47.97 4.90 2.46
CA SER A 136 -47.91 3.61 1.76
C SER A 136 -46.56 2.92 1.85
N ASP A 137 -45.47 3.65 2.15
CA ASP A 137 -44.10 3.11 2.28
C ASP A 137 -43.73 2.89 3.77
N GLU A 138 -44.45 1.95 4.42
CA GLU A 138 -44.25 1.64 5.85
C GLU A 138 -42.80 1.19 6.18
N VAL A 139 -42.11 0.53 5.25
CA VAL A 139 -40.77 -0.03 5.49
C VAL A 139 -39.69 1.06 5.60
N ASN A 140 -39.85 2.13 4.79
CA ASN A 140 -38.83 3.17 4.69
C ASN A 140 -39.24 4.47 5.40
N SER A 141 -40.44 4.56 5.97
CA SER A 141 -40.91 5.69 6.75
C SER A 141 -40.77 5.48 8.24
N LEU A 142 -40.60 6.57 8.97
CA LEU A 142 -40.69 6.61 10.42
C LEU A 142 -42.00 7.31 10.77
N GLU A 143 -42.91 6.59 11.45
CA GLU A 143 -44.20 7.09 11.89
C GLU A 143 -44.16 7.41 13.39
N VAL A 144 -44.68 8.61 13.74
CA VAL A 144 -44.88 9.04 15.12
C VAL A 144 -46.30 9.51 15.26
N ARG A 145 -47.03 8.96 16.21
CA ARG A 145 -48.44 9.33 16.55
C ARG A 145 -48.50 9.92 17.95
N VAL A 146 -49.14 11.07 18.08
CA VAL A 146 -49.36 11.73 19.39
C VAL A 146 -50.79 12.21 19.46
N SER A 147 -51.50 11.77 20.52
CA SER A 147 -52.89 12.21 20.79
C SER A 147 -52.87 13.61 21.38
N VAL A 148 -53.84 14.44 20.95
CA VAL A 148 -54.05 15.79 21.46
C VAL A 148 -55.09 15.73 22.59
N ILE A 149 -54.61 15.96 23.80
CA ILE A 149 -55.48 15.96 25.01
C ILE A 149 -55.72 17.39 25.43
N PRO A 150 -57.01 17.87 25.44
CA PRO A 150 -57.36 19.18 25.98
C PRO A 150 -57.00 19.28 27.47
N GLN A 151 -56.51 20.44 27.94
CA GLN A 151 -55.97 20.58 29.30
C GLN A 151 -57.03 20.54 30.42
N ASP A 152 -58.32 20.77 30.09
CA ASP A 152 -59.36 20.82 31.07
C ASP A 152 -60.06 19.46 31.39
N ILE A 153 -59.55 18.39 30.76
CA ILE A 153 -60.08 17.03 30.98
C ILE A 153 -59.36 16.40 32.19
N ILE A 154 -60.03 16.28 33.30
CA ILE A 154 -59.47 15.71 34.54
C ILE A 154 -59.24 14.21 34.46
N GLU A 155 -60.08 13.49 33.70
CA GLU A 155 -59.85 12.08 33.35
C GLU A 155 -60.05 11.86 31.85
N PRO A 156 -58.98 11.58 31.08
CA PRO A 156 -59.07 11.35 29.65
C PRO A 156 -59.73 10.00 29.33
N VAL A 157 -61.05 10.00 29.18
CA VAL A 157 -61.82 8.82 28.77
C VAL A 157 -62.34 8.98 27.37
N GLY A 158 -61.80 8.18 26.44
CA GLY A 158 -62.29 8.14 25.06
C GLY A 158 -61.19 8.31 23.98
N PRO A 159 -61.53 8.14 22.72
CA PRO A 159 -60.63 8.38 21.62
C PRO A 159 -60.38 9.90 21.45
N PHE A 160 -59.12 10.29 21.26
CA PHE A 160 -58.69 11.67 21.02
C PHE A 160 -58.24 11.85 19.56
N GLU A 161 -58.30 13.09 19.07
CA GLU A 161 -57.67 13.46 17.81
C GLU A 161 -56.16 13.20 17.88
N THR A 162 -55.59 12.71 16.81
CA THR A 162 -54.19 12.28 16.78
C THR A 162 -53.44 12.98 15.66
N ILE A 163 -52.28 13.53 16.01
CA ILE A 163 -51.34 14.04 15.05
C ILE A 163 -50.42 12.91 14.65
N ILE A 164 -50.29 12.67 13.33
CA ILE A 164 -49.39 11.70 12.74
C ILE A 164 -48.30 12.47 12.02
N ILE A 165 -47.03 12.25 12.38
CA ILE A 165 -45.86 12.78 11.68
C ILE A 165 -45.15 11.62 11.04
N LEU A 166 -44.96 11.70 9.72
CA LEU A 166 -44.25 10.71 8.93
C LEU A 166 -42.95 11.29 8.40
N VAL A 167 -41.86 10.58 8.59
CA VAL A 167 -40.54 10.89 7.97
C VAL A 167 -40.28 9.88 6.85
N PRO A 168 -40.53 10.24 5.60
CA PRO A 168 -40.29 9.34 4.47
C PRO A 168 -38.80 9.15 4.23
N LYS A 169 -38.42 8.00 3.63
CA LYS A 169 -37.03 7.69 3.23
C LYS A 169 -36.00 7.87 4.36
N VAL A 170 -36.37 7.49 5.58
CA VAL A 170 -35.54 7.68 6.79
C VAL A 170 -34.12 7.10 6.62
N ARG A 171 -33.96 6.01 5.86
CA ARG A 171 -32.65 5.42 5.59
C ARG A 171 -31.72 6.36 4.82
N LEU A 172 -32.24 7.08 3.81
CA LEU A 172 -31.45 8.04 3.05
C LEU A 172 -31.02 9.23 3.91
N TYR A 173 -31.93 9.72 4.76
CA TYR A 173 -31.63 10.79 5.71
C TYR A 173 -30.51 10.38 6.67
N LEU A 174 -30.60 9.16 7.24
CA LEU A 174 -29.58 8.63 8.15
C LEU A 174 -28.23 8.41 7.44
N LEU A 175 -28.22 7.89 6.21
CA LEU A 175 -27.00 7.73 5.43
C LEU A 175 -26.32 9.08 5.16
N HIS A 176 -27.10 10.11 4.84
CA HIS A 176 -26.55 11.46 4.65
C HIS A 176 -26.00 12.04 5.95
N SER A 177 -26.75 11.87 7.05
CA SER A 177 -26.31 12.33 8.38
C SER A 177 -25.04 11.64 8.87
N LEU A 178 -24.85 10.35 8.52
CA LEU A 178 -23.70 9.53 8.93
C LEU A 178 -22.59 9.45 7.87
N GLN A 179 -22.70 10.20 6.76
CA GLN A 179 -21.78 10.08 5.61
C GLN A 179 -20.29 10.19 6.00
N TRP A 180 -19.93 11.13 6.87
CA TRP A 180 -18.55 11.31 7.32
C TRP A 180 -18.04 10.14 8.15
N VAL A 181 -18.90 9.53 8.95
CA VAL A 181 -18.56 8.34 9.72
C VAL A 181 -18.36 7.13 8.80
N ILE A 182 -19.23 6.98 7.80
CA ILE A 182 -19.13 5.89 6.80
C ILE A 182 -17.85 6.06 5.96
N ILE A 183 -17.55 7.28 5.52
CA ILE A 183 -16.30 7.58 4.78
C ILE A 183 -15.09 7.29 5.64
N GLY A 184 -15.10 7.72 6.91
CA GLY A 184 -14.01 7.45 7.86
C GLY A 184 -13.80 5.95 8.10
N ALA A 185 -14.88 5.19 8.26
CA ALA A 185 -14.85 3.74 8.40
C ALA A 185 -14.26 3.05 7.16
N PHE A 186 -14.66 3.48 5.97
CA PHE A 186 -14.12 2.96 4.70
C PHE A 186 -12.63 3.28 4.55
N LEU A 187 -12.23 4.52 4.83
CA LEU A 187 -10.83 4.93 4.79
C LEU A 187 -9.96 4.13 5.76
N PHE A 188 -10.46 3.88 6.97
CA PHE A 188 -9.77 3.05 7.95
C PHE A 188 -9.51 1.63 7.44
N VAL A 189 -10.52 0.98 6.83
CA VAL A 189 -10.35 -0.35 6.21
C VAL A 189 -9.27 -0.30 5.13
N LEU A 190 -9.29 0.72 4.28
CA LEU A 190 -8.33 0.87 3.18
C LEU A 190 -6.89 1.01 3.71
N ILE A 191 -6.69 1.79 4.78
CA ILE A 191 -5.38 1.93 5.45
C ILE A 191 -4.89 0.59 6.01
N VAL A 192 -5.77 -0.17 6.69
CA VAL A 192 -5.43 -1.49 7.24
C VAL A 192 -5.03 -2.47 6.13
N LEU A 193 -5.79 -2.50 5.02
CA LEU A 193 -5.47 -3.35 3.87
C LEU A 193 -4.15 -2.94 3.19
N ALA A 194 -3.89 -1.64 3.05
CA ALA A 194 -2.62 -1.15 2.51
C ALA A 194 -1.43 -1.52 3.40
N ALA A 195 -1.54 -1.33 4.71
CA ALA A 195 -0.53 -1.72 5.69
C ALA A 195 -0.26 -3.24 5.64
N PHE A 196 -1.31 -4.05 5.54
CA PHE A 196 -1.19 -5.50 5.38
C PHE A 196 -0.43 -5.87 4.11
N PHE A 197 -0.82 -5.29 2.96
CA PHE A 197 -0.16 -5.56 1.67
C PHE A 197 1.33 -5.21 1.70
N ILE A 198 1.68 -4.04 2.26
CA ILE A 198 3.07 -3.60 2.41
C ILE A 198 3.85 -4.58 3.31
N THR A 199 3.26 -4.99 4.43
CA THR A 199 3.88 -5.93 5.38
C THR A 199 4.14 -7.29 4.74
N VAL A 200 3.16 -7.87 4.05
CA VAL A 200 3.32 -9.16 3.36
C VAL A 200 4.40 -9.06 2.29
N ARG A 201 4.37 -8.01 1.47
CA ARG A 201 5.39 -7.79 0.44
C ARG A 201 6.80 -7.67 1.04
N SER A 202 6.95 -6.92 2.13
CA SER A 202 8.23 -6.77 2.84
C SER A 202 8.74 -8.10 3.39
N LEU A 203 7.88 -8.89 4.02
CA LEU A 203 8.22 -10.23 4.54
C LEU A 203 8.65 -11.19 3.41
N MET A 204 7.96 -11.17 2.27
CA MET A 204 8.32 -12.00 1.12
C MET A 204 9.69 -11.62 0.55
N THR A 205 9.96 -10.31 0.43
CA THR A 205 11.26 -9.80 -0.02
C THR A 205 12.38 -10.19 0.96
N GLN A 206 12.17 -10.00 2.26
CA GLN A 206 13.14 -10.41 3.28
C GLN A 206 13.41 -11.91 3.26
N LYS A 207 12.36 -12.73 3.08
CA LYS A 207 12.50 -14.19 2.98
C LYS A 207 13.36 -14.55 1.76
N LYS A 208 13.08 -13.99 0.58
CA LYS A 208 13.87 -14.22 -0.65
C LYS A 208 15.34 -13.86 -0.43
N LEU A 209 15.61 -12.69 0.17
CA LEU A 209 16.97 -12.23 0.47
C LEU A 209 17.71 -13.19 1.43
N ASN A 210 17.03 -13.67 2.47
CA ASN A 210 17.62 -14.62 3.41
C ASN A 210 17.91 -16.00 2.78
N GLU A 211 17.06 -16.49 1.89
CA GLU A 211 17.30 -17.71 1.13
C GLU A 211 18.53 -17.55 0.23
N ILE A 212 18.62 -16.47 -0.52
CA ILE A 212 19.76 -16.15 -1.39
C ILE A 212 21.05 -16.00 -0.58
N LYS A 213 21.02 -15.31 0.57
CA LYS A 213 22.19 -15.16 1.45
C LYS A 213 22.67 -16.51 2.00
N ARG A 214 21.76 -17.40 2.35
CA ARG A 214 22.10 -18.76 2.82
C ARG A 214 22.74 -19.59 1.70
N ASP A 215 22.17 -19.54 0.50
CA ASP A 215 22.68 -20.27 -0.66
C ASP A 215 24.07 -19.73 -1.08
N PHE A 216 24.30 -18.42 -0.99
CA PHE A 216 25.63 -17.81 -1.14
C PHE A 216 26.65 -18.36 -0.14
N ILE A 217 26.32 -18.38 1.17
CA ILE A 217 27.22 -18.90 2.20
C ILE A 217 27.55 -20.39 1.96
N ASN A 218 26.54 -21.18 1.60
CA ASN A 218 26.75 -22.60 1.30
C ASN A 218 27.67 -22.80 0.10
N ASN A 219 27.44 -22.06 -1.00
CA ASN A 219 28.26 -22.12 -2.20
C ASN A 219 29.69 -21.66 -1.91
N MET A 220 29.88 -20.58 -1.14
CA MET A 220 31.20 -20.10 -0.71
C MET A 220 31.96 -21.16 0.07
N THR A 221 31.27 -21.82 1.02
CA THR A 221 31.87 -22.89 1.82
C THR A 221 32.37 -24.02 0.91
N HIS A 222 31.58 -24.42 -0.08
CA HIS A 222 31.97 -25.43 -1.05
C HIS A 222 33.14 -25.02 -1.94
N GLU A 223 33.07 -23.77 -2.48
CA GLU A 223 34.10 -23.25 -3.38
C GLU A 223 35.45 -22.98 -2.66
N LEU A 224 35.46 -22.76 -1.35
CA LEU A 224 36.69 -22.68 -0.53
C LEU A 224 37.22 -24.03 -0.13
N LYS A 225 36.37 -25.04 0.07
CA LYS A 225 36.78 -26.39 0.51
C LYS A 225 37.59 -27.12 -0.57
N THR A 226 37.23 -26.94 -1.85
CA THR A 226 37.89 -27.61 -2.97
C THR A 226 39.37 -27.21 -3.12
N PRO A 227 39.70 -25.89 -3.26
CA PRO A 227 41.12 -25.48 -3.35
C PRO A 227 41.93 -25.87 -2.10
N LEU A 228 41.31 -25.77 -0.92
CA LEU A 228 42.00 -26.19 0.33
C LEU A 228 42.35 -27.67 0.33
N ALA A 229 41.45 -28.54 -0.14
CA ALA A 229 41.72 -29.96 -0.31
C ALA A 229 42.82 -30.24 -1.35
N THR A 230 42.80 -29.52 -2.49
CA THR A 230 43.83 -29.65 -3.52
C THR A 230 45.20 -29.20 -3.01
N ILE A 231 45.28 -28.09 -2.28
CA ILE A 231 46.53 -27.63 -1.65
C ILE A 231 47.04 -28.71 -0.65
N SER A 232 46.15 -29.25 0.20
CA SER A 232 46.54 -30.30 1.17
C SER A 232 47.11 -31.53 0.48
N LEU A 233 46.44 -31.98 -0.58
CA LEU A 233 46.96 -33.15 -1.37
C LEU A 233 48.31 -32.85 -2.05
N ALA A 234 48.48 -31.66 -2.61
CA ALA A 234 49.72 -31.24 -3.22
C ALA A 234 50.88 -31.16 -2.20
N VAL A 235 50.57 -30.63 -0.97
CA VAL A 235 51.55 -30.60 0.13
C VAL A 235 51.90 -32.00 0.61
N ASP A 236 50.94 -32.92 0.71
CA ASP A 236 51.21 -34.32 1.11
C ASP A 236 52.02 -35.06 0.00
N ALA A 237 51.75 -34.78 -1.27
CA ALA A 237 52.55 -35.31 -2.36
C ALA A 237 54.02 -34.82 -2.32
N LEU A 238 54.24 -33.54 -1.99
CA LEU A 238 55.59 -32.96 -1.82
C LEU A 238 56.38 -33.58 -0.67
N LYS A 239 55.73 -34.17 0.34
CA LYS A 239 56.41 -34.92 1.44
C LYS A 239 56.88 -36.28 1.01
N SER A 240 56.43 -36.82 -0.13
CA SER A 240 56.84 -38.14 -0.62
C SER A 240 58.30 -38.11 -1.11
N PRO A 241 59.17 -39.04 -0.69
CA PRO A 241 60.55 -39.13 -1.16
C PRO A 241 60.69 -39.26 -2.69
N LYS A 242 59.69 -39.89 -3.31
CA LYS A 242 59.65 -40.06 -4.79
C LYS A 242 59.44 -38.73 -5.52
N VAL A 243 58.59 -37.87 -5.00
CA VAL A 243 58.36 -36.55 -5.57
C VAL A 243 59.52 -35.61 -5.29
N GLN A 244 60.11 -35.67 -4.10
CA GLN A 244 61.28 -34.88 -3.72
C GLN A 244 62.53 -35.17 -4.56
N SER A 245 62.65 -36.39 -5.08
CA SER A 245 63.77 -36.78 -5.95
C SER A 245 63.66 -36.27 -7.39
N GLU A 246 62.50 -35.74 -7.81
CA GLU A 246 62.23 -35.30 -9.17
C GLU A 246 61.85 -33.82 -9.20
N ALA A 247 62.76 -32.95 -9.66
CA ALA A 247 62.57 -31.52 -9.67
C ALA A 247 61.30 -31.08 -10.45
N LYS A 248 60.94 -31.75 -11.54
CA LYS A 248 59.71 -31.48 -12.30
C LYS A 248 58.44 -31.74 -11.52
N SER A 249 58.43 -32.80 -10.71
CA SER A 249 57.30 -33.14 -9.85
C SER A 249 57.14 -32.14 -8.69
N VAL A 250 58.25 -31.65 -8.13
CA VAL A 250 58.25 -30.57 -7.13
C VAL A 250 57.68 -29.28 -7.72
N ASP A 251 58.16 -28.90 -8.92
CA ASP A 251 57.67 -27.68 -9.61
C ASP A 251 56.16 -27.80 -9.95
N TYR A 252 55.70 -28.95 -10.43
CA TYR A 252 54.30 -29.20 -10.74
C TYR A 252 53.39 -29.01 -9.50
N PHE A 253 53.71 -29.65 -8.37
CA PHE A 253 52.89 -29.53 -7.16
C PHE A 253 52.97 -28.12 -6.54
N SER A 254 54.12 -27.46 -6.63
CA SER A 254 54.29 -26.07 -6.18
C SER A 254 53.43 -25.10 -7.03
N THR A 255 53.39 -25.35 -8.34
CA THR A 255 52.50 -24.56 -9.26
C THR A 255 51.04 -24.74 -8.92
N ILE A 256 50.59 -25.99 -8.64
CA ILE A 256 49.21 -26.25 -8.17
C ILE A 256 48.88 -25.44 -6.90
N ILE A 257 49.79 -25.48 -5.90
CA ILE A 257 49.59 -24.71 -4.67
C ILE A 257 49.47 -23.24 -4.94
N LYS A 258 50.33 -22.68 -5.80
CA LYS A 258 50.32 -21.29 -6.16
C LYS A 258 49.03 -20.88 -6.91
N GLU A 259 48.55 -21.68 -7.84
CA GLU A 259 47.32 -21.45 -8.59
C GLU A 259 46.11 -21.47 -7.68
N GLU A 260 45.99 -22.45 -6.79
CA GLU A 260 44.86 -22.53 -5.86
C GLU A 260 44.91 -21.42 -4.78
N ASN A 261 46.09 -20.94 -4.39
CA ASN A 261 46.25 -19.78 -3.51
C ASN A 261 45.73 -18.49 -4.19
N VAL A 262 46.12 -18.25 -5.41
CA VAL A 262 45.61 -17.10 -6.21
C VAL A 262 44.10 -17.18 -6.33
N ARG A 263 43.53 -18.36 -6.56
CA ARG A 263 42.10 -18.59 -6.65
C ARG A 263 41.38 -18.33 -5.31
N MET A 264 41.98 -18.77 -4.18
CA MET A 264 41.44 -18.48 -2.85
C MET A 264 41.43 -16.99 -2.56
N ASN A 265 42.49 -16.25 -2.89
CA ASN A 265 42.55 -14.80 -2.71
C ASN A 265 41.43 -14.09 -3.49
N LYS A 266 41.16 -14.51 -4.73
CA LYS A 266 40.01 -13.98 -5.52
C LYS A 266 38.68 -14.26 -4.85
N HIS A 267 38.49 -15.42 -4.19
CA HIS A 267 37.27 -15.71 -3.41
C HIS A 267 37.15 -14.82 -2.16
N VAL A 268 38.25 -14.54 -1.45
CA VAL A 268 38.29 -13.62 -0.31
C VAL A 268 37.92 -12.21 -0.73
N GLU A 269 38.42 -11.71 -1.85
CA GLU A 269 38.03 -10.40 -2.40
C GLU A 269 36.52 -10.30 -2.63
N VAL A 270 35.90 -11.33 -3.22
CA VAL A 270 34.45 -11.37 -3.44
C VAL A 270 33.68 -11.32 -2.12
N ILE A 271 34.17 -11.99 -1.06
CA ILE A 271 33.57 -11.94 0.29
C ILE A 271 33.67 -10.52 0.88
N LEU A 272 34.82 -9.86 0.70
CA LEU A 272 35.05 -8.49 1.17
C LEU A 272 34.14 -7.49 0.41
N GLN A 273 34.00 -7.65 -0.90
CA GLN A 273 33.05 -6.86 -1.72
C GLN A 273 31.61 -7.05 -1.21
N ALA A 274 31.20 -8.30 -0.91
CA ALA A 274 29.88 -8.58 -0.32
C ALA A 274 29.66 -7.85 1.01
N ALA A 275 30.67 -7.84 1.88
CA ALA A 275 30.62 -7.15 3.16
C ALA A 275 30.57 -5.63 3.01
N GLN A 276 31.28 -5.07 2.03
CA GLN A 276 31.20 -3.64 1.71
C GLN A 276 29.81 -3.23 1.24
N LEU A 277 29.15 -4.04 0.41
CA LEU A 277 27.77 -3.80 -0.04
C LEU A 277 26.73 -3.78 1.11
N GLU A 278 27.03 -4.34 2.28
CA GLU A 278 26.16 -4.29 3.48
C GLU A 278 26.40 -3.05 4.36
N LYS A 279 27.55 -2.39 4.25
CA LYS A 279 27.84 -1.18 5.01
C LYS A 279 27.06 0.02 4.47
N LYS A 280 26.48 0.80 5.37
CA LYS A 280 25.76 2.06 5.03
C LYS A 280 26.66 3.28 4.96
N GLU A 281 27.86 3.20 5.56
CA GLU A 281 28.82 4.29 5.60
C GLU A 281 30.11 3.87 4.88
N TYR A 282 30.49 4.62 3.87
CA TYR A 282 31.74 4.50 3.13
C TYR A 282 32.32 5.90 2.92
N LYS A 283 33.63 5.99 3.07
CA LYS A 283 34.38 7.20 2.69
C LYS A 283 35.10 6.88 1.38
N LEU A 284 34.76 7.61 0.32
CA LEU A 284 35.50 7.58 -0.92
C LEU A 284 36.81 8.39 -0.75
N ASN A 285 37.91 7.81 -1.16
CA ASN A 285 39.18 8.51 -1.33
C ASN A 285 39.25 9.07 -2.74
N LYS A 286 38.51 10.17 -2.99
CA LYS A 286 38.44 10.79 -4.30
C LYS A 286 39.74 11.51 -4.65
N GLN A 287 40.23 11.24 -5.85
CA GLN A 287 41.39 11.92 -6.45
C GLN A 287 41.13 12.11 -7.95
N PRO A 288 41.84 13.01 -8.62
CA PRO A 288 41.82 13.11 -10.06
C PRO A 288 42.29 11.78 -10.72
N VAL A 289 41.43 11.20 -11.52
CA VAL A 289 41.65 9.91 -12.22
C VAL A 289 41.41 10.08 -13.72
N ASP A 290 42.44 9.80 -14.53
CA ASP A 290 42.24 9.71 -15.95
C ASP A 290 41.61 8.35 -16.31
N ILE A 291 40.42 8.42 -16.89
CA ILE A 291 39.66 7.22 -17.27
C ILE A 291 40.32 6.43 -18.39
N HIS A 292 41.02 7.09 -19.31
CA HIS A 292 41.71 6.41 -20.41
C HIS A 292 42.90 5.59 -19.86
N ASP A 293 43.71 6.19 -18.97
CA ASP A 293 44.85 5.50 -18.35
C ASP A 293 44.35 4.31 -17.49
N LEU A 294 43.29 4.50 -16.75
CA LEU A 294 42.68 3.45 -15.95
C LEU A 294 42.18 2.28 -16.82
N LEU A 295 41.46 2.56 -17.92
CA LEU A 295 40.98 1.55 -18.84
C LEU A 295 42.11 0.81 -19.54
N PHE A 296 43.20 1.50 -19.97
CA PHE A 296 44.40 0.88 -20.53
C PHE A 296 45.07 -0.06 -19.51
N GLY A 297 45.22 0.38 -18.25
CA GLY A 297 45.80 -0.45 -17.20
C GLY A 297 45.00 -1.72 -16.94
N VAL A 298 43.65 -1.62 -16.93
CA VAL A 298 42.78 -2.79 -16.81
C VAL A 298 42.95 -3.73 -18.00
N LEU A 299 42.91 -3.23 -19.24
CA LEU A 299 43.10 -4.06 -20.44
C LEU A 299 44.45 -4.79 -20.45
N ASP A 300 45.52 -4.12 -20.05
CA ASP A 300 46.87 -4.72 -19.98
C ASP A 300 46.92 -5.87 -18.93
N SER A 301 46.20 -5.74 -17.80
CA SER A 301 46.06 -6.79 -16.79
C SER A 301 45.41 -8.07 -17.32
N PHE A 302 44.57 -7.97 -18.35
CA PHE A 302 43.89 -9.12 -19.00
C PHE A 302 44.62 -9.63 -20.26
N LYS A 303 45.74 -9.05 -20.62
CA LYS A 303 46.46 -9.38 -21.84
C LYS A 303 46.70 -10.88 -22.05
N LEU A 304 47.16 -11.59 -21.04
CA LEU A 304 47.38 -13.04 -21.12
C LEU A 304 46.10 -13.83 -21.43
N GLN A 305 44.95 -13.39 -20.89
CA GLN A 305 43.67 -14.03 -21.15
C GLN A 305 43.13 -13.71 -22.55
N LEU A 306 43.37 -12.49 -23.01
CA LEU A 306 43.00 -12.02 -24.34
C LEU A 306 43.85 -12.70 -25.42
N ASP A 307 45.15 -12.92 -25.16
CA ASP A 307 46.05 -13.63 -26.05
C ASP A 307 45.79 -15.15 -26.13
N ALA A 308 45.13 -15.70 -25.10
CA ALA A 308 44.83 -17.15 -25.05
C ALA A 308 43.67 -17.56 -25.98
N LYS A 309 42.89 -16.63 -26.49
CA LYS A 309 41.79 -16.84 -27.47
C LYS A 309 41.89 -15.83 -28.61
N PRO A 310 41.37 -16.16 -29.81
CA PRO A 310 41.22 -15.15 -30.86
C PRO A 310 40.45 -13.95 -30.32
N SER A 311 41.08 -12.78 -30.29
CA SER A 311 40.48 -11.57 -29.71
C SER A 311 40.57 -10.39 -30.71
N GLN A 312 39.48 -9.60 -30.76
CA GLN A 312 39.37 -8.32 -31.43
C GLN A 312 38.98 -7.27 -30.42
N ILE A 313 39.89 -6.35 -30.12
CA ILE A 313 39.69 -5.30 -29.15
C ILE A 313 39.73 -3.96 -29.85
N HIS A 314 38.65 -3.21 -29.75
CA HIS A 314 38.53 -1.87 -30.31
C HIS A 314 38.41 -0.84 -29.20
N THR A 315 39.28 0.14 -29.17
CA THR A 315 39.25 1.24 -28.21
C THR A 315 39.04 2.57 -28.93
N ASN A 316 37.95 3.26 -28.62
CA ASN A 316 37.60 4.58 -29.14
C ASN A 316 37.52 5.55 -27.94
N PHE A 317 38.67 6.17 -27.62
CA PHE A 317 38.77 7.04 -26.44
C PHE A 317 38.63 8.50 -26.89
N ASP A 318 37.36 8.93 -27.10
CA ASP A 318 37.02 10.25 -27.64
C ASP A 318 36.61 11.26 -26.55
N ALA A 319 36.63 10.87 -25.27
CA ALA A 319 36.25 11.78 -24.18
C ALA A 319 37.36 12.81 -23.93
N ASP A 320 37.00 14.11 -23.91
CA ASP A 320 37.83 15.25 -23.55
C ASP A 320 37.00 16.27 -22.76
N PRO A 321 37.32 16.54 -21.48
CA PRO A 321 38.37 15.92 -20.66
C PRO A 321 38.10 14.46 -20.29
N SER A 322 39.16 13.67 -20.09
CA SER A 322 39.12 12.28 -19.61
C SER A 322 39.25 12.13 -18.09
N GLU A 323 39.53 13.21 -17.38
CA GLU A 323 39.79 13.25 -15.94
C GLU A 323 38.51 13.47 -15.15
N ILE A 324 38.33 12.67 -14.08
CA ILE A 324 37.21 12.80 -13.12
C ILE A 324 37.67 12.68 -11.67
N GLU A 325 36.93 13.25 -10.74
CA GLU A 325 37.14 13.07 -9.28
C GLU A 325 36.52 11.75 -8.80
N ALA A 326 37.35 10.71 -8.67
CA ALA A 326 36.90 9.38 -8.33
C ALA A 326 37.86 8.64 -7.39
N ASP A 327 37.40 7.54 -6.83
CA ASP A 327 38.22 6.57 -6.12
C ASP A 327 38.72 5.55 -7.14
N GLU A 328 40.00 5.64 -7.47
CA GLU A 328 40.66 4.85 -8.50
C GLU A 328 40.54 3.34 -8.26
N GLU A 329 40.73 2.89 -7.01
CA GLU A 329 40.67 1.49 -6.63
C GLU A 329 39.30 0.90 -6.88
N TYR A 330 38.21 1.62 -6.48
CA TYR A 330 36.84 1.19 -6.76
C TYR A 330 36.53 1.14 -8.24
N LEU A 331 36.97 2.12 -9.04
CA LEU A 331 36.75 2.14 -10.50
C LEU A 331 37.56 1.06 -11.22
N LEU A 332 38.78 0.80 -10.79
CA LEU A 332 39.60 -0.30 -11.28
C LEU A 332 38.88 -1.64 -11.13
N HIS A 333 38.28 -1.89 -9.97
CA HIS A 333 37.47 -3.09 -9.73
C HIS A 333 36.20 -3.13 -10.60
N VAL A 334 35.53 -1.97 -10.83
CA VAL A 334 34.37 -1.89 -11.74
C VAL A 334 34.73 -2.33 -13.15
N PHE A 335 35.75 -1.71 -13.74
CA PHE A 335 36.15 -2.01 -15.12
C PHE A 335 36.70 -3.43 -15.24
N SER A 336 37.46 -3.90 -14.26
CA SER A 336 37.93 -5.30 -14.20
C SER A 336 36.77 -6.30 -14.20
N ASN A 337 35.72 -6.06 -13.41
CA ASN A 337 34.52 -6.91 -13.37
C ASN A 337 33.78 -6.93 -14.73
N LEU A 338 33.68 -5.80 -15.41
CA LEU A 338 32.99 -5.69 -16.69
C LEU A 338 33.77 -6.38 -17.79
N ILE A 339 35.10 -6.18 -17.85
CA ILE A 339 35.98 -6.82 -18.83
C ILE A 339 36.08 -8.32 -18.59
N ASP A 340 36.24 -8.80 -17.33
CA ASP A 340 36.20 -10.22 -16.96
C ASP A 340 34.88 -10.89 -17.42
N ASN A 341 33.74 -10.20 -17.24
CA ASN A 341 32.46 -10.69 -17.73
C ASN A 341 32.42 -10.77 -19.26
N ALA A 342 32.89 -9.75 -19.99
CA ALA A 342 32.93 -9.75 -21.44
C ALA A 342 33.79 -10.92 -22.00
N ILE A 343 34.93 -11.18 -21.36
CA ILE A 343 35.83 -12.32 -21.73
C ILE A 343 35.15 -13.65 -21.39
N LYS A 344 34.57 -13.78 -20.24
CA LYS A 344 33.98 -15.00 -19.70
C LYS A 344 32.76 -15.46 -20.47
N TYR A 345 31.92 -14.51 -20.91
CA TYR A 345 30.70 -14.77 -21.65
C TYR A 345 30.85 -14.63 -23.15
N SER A 346 32.09 -14.39 -23.66
CA SER A 346 32.39 -14.46 -25.07
C SER A 346 32.24 -15.90 -25.58
N LYS A 347 31.88 -16.02 -26.85
CA LYS A 347 31.81 -17.31 -27.60
C LYS A 347 33.22 -17.81 -27.91
N ASP A 348 33.45 -18.28 -29.15
CA ASP A 348 34.75 -18.79 -29.62
C ASP A 348 35.80 -17.67 -29.78
N THR A 349 35.36 -16.45 -30.07
CA THR A 349 36.17 -15.25 -30.22
C THR A 349 35.77 -14.19 -29.20
N ILE A 350 36.73 -13.45 -28.67
CA ILE A 350 36.49 -12.28 -27.83
C ILE A 350 36.38 -11.07 -28.76
N ASP A 351 35.20 -10.44 -28.84
CA ASP A 351 34.98 -9.18 -29.58
C ASP A 351 34.54 -8.13 -28.57
N LEU A 352 35.42 -7.21 -28.23
CA LEU A 352 35.23 -6.21 -27.17
C LEU A 352 35.48 -4.81 -27.72
N THR A 353 34.52 -3.93 -27.58
CA THR A 353 34.64 -2.51 -27.93
C THR A 353 34.47 -1.65 -26.68
N ILE A 354 35.43 -0.76 -26.43
CA ILE A 354 35.38 0.21 -25.33
C ILE A 354 35.38 1.60 -25.95
N THR A 355 34.35 2.39 -25.63
CA THR A 355 34.18 3.75 -26.14
C THR A 355 34.01 4.71 -24.99
N THR A 356 34.70 5.86 -25.04
CA THR A 356 34.46 6.97 -24.10
C THR A 356 33.98 8.19 -24.86
N LEU A 357 33.01 8.91 -24.32
CA LEU A 357 32.40 10.08 -24.93
C LEU A 357 32.23 11.18 -23.89
N SER A 358 32.47 12.43 -24.24
CA SER A 358 32.13 13.58 -23.41
C SER A 358 30.64 13.94 -23.55
N LEU A 359 29.97 14.11 -22.43
CA LEU A 359 28.62 14.66 -22.32
C LEU A 359 28.67 15.96 -21.52
N PRO A 360 27.66 16.82 -21.54
CA PRO A 360 27.61 18.00 -20.68
C PRO A 360 27.76 17.64 -19.21
N ALA A 361 28.89 17.99 -18.56
CA ALA A 361 29.24 17.69 -17.18
C ALA A 361 29.32 16.20 -16.78
N GLU A 362 29.37 15.28 -17.75
CA GLU A 362 29.44 13.84 -17.49
C GLU A 362 30.40 13.20 -18.56
N ILE A 363 31.09 12.12 -18.17
CA ILE A 363 31.80 11.24 -19.10
C ILE A 363 30.99 9.95 -19.25
N GLN A 364 30.80 9.49 -20.46
CA GLN A 364 30.16 8.22 -20.76
C GLN A 364 31.18 7.19 -21.20
N ILE A 365 31.19 6.03 -20.55
CA ILE A 365 32.02 4.89 -20.85
C ILE A 365 31.10 3.75 -21.31
N ILE A 366 31.35 3.20 -22.46
CA ILE A 366 30.58 2.13 -23.08
C ILE A 366 31.51 0.93 -23.25
N ILE A 367 31.12 -0.20 -22.69
CA ILE A 367 31.79 -1.49 -22.83
C ILE A 367 30.81 -2.44 -23.53
N GLU A 368 31.15 -2.86 -24.75
CA GLU A 368 30.27 -3.67 -25.59
C GLU A 368 30.98 -4.96 -26.00
N ASP A 369 30.34 -6.11 -25.74
CA ASP A 369 30.80 -7.44 -26.16
C ASP A 369 29.82 -8.08 -27.13
N LYS A 370 30.31 -9.00 -27.97
CA LYS A 370 29.52 -9.86 -28.85
C LYS A 370 29.40 -11.29 -28.31
N GLY A 371 29.23 -11.41 -27.01
CA GLY A 371 29.07 -12.68 -26.30
C GLY A 371 27.71 -13.34 -26.49
N ILE A 372 27.35 -14.18 -25.53
CA ILE A 372 26.05 -14.89 -25.52
C ILE A 372 24.83 -13.98 -25.31
N GLY A 373 25.05 -12.76 -24.76
CA GLY A 373 23.98 -11.84 -24.41
C GLY A 373 23.08 -12.35 -23.27
N MET A 374 21.99 -11.61 -23.06
CA MET A 374 21.02 -11.88 -21.96
C MET A 374 19.60 -11.68 -22.46
N ASP A 375 18.65 -12.44 -21.91
CA ASP A 375 17.23 -12.23 -22.10
C ASP A 375 16.71 -11.00 -21.32
N ALA A 376 15.47 -10.61 -21.56
CA ALA A 376 14.84 -9.43 -20.94
C ALA A 376 14.66 -9.58 -19.41
N ASP A 377 14.46 -10.80 -18.91
CA ASP A 377 14.29 -11.06 -17.49
C ASP A 377 15.62 -10.94 -16.75
N THR A 378 16.68 -11.57 -17.28
CA THR A 378 18.05 -11.45 -16.77
C THR A 378 18.52 -9.99 -16.78
N THR A 379 18.26 -9.24 -17.85
CA THR A 379 18.62 -7.82 -17.98
C THR A 379 18.00 -6.96 -16.87
N LYS A 380 16.78 -7.25 -16.43
CA LYS A 380 16.12 -6.53 -15.32
C LYS A 380 16.77 -6.79 -13.95
N HIS A 381 17.28 -8.00 -13.74
CA HIS A 381 17.72 -8.47 -12.43
C HIS A 381 19.24 -8.55 -12.27
N ILE A 382 20.03 -8.30 -13.35
CA ILE A 382 21.48 -8.47 -13.34
C ILE A 382 22.22 -7.68 -12.26
N PHE A 383 21.68 -6.54 -11.83
CA PHE A 383 22.23 -5.71 -10.76
C PHE A 383 21.74 -6.09 -9.35
N GLU A 384 20.84 -7.07 -9.23
CA GLU A 384 20.40 -7.56 -7.92
C GLU A 384 21.52 -8.39 -7.28
N LYS A 385 21.71 -8.21 -5.97
CA LYS A 385 22.71 -8.99 -5.21
C LYS A 385 22.43 -10.49 -5.31
N PHE A 386 23.50 -11.25 -5.60
CA PHE A 386 23.46 -12.71 -5.72
C PHE A 386 22.65 -13.24 -6.91
N TYR A 387 22.15 -12.38 -7.78
CA TYR A 387 21.42 -12.82 -8.97
C TYR A 387 22.37 -13.52 -9.96
N ARG A 388 21.88 -14.63 -10.50
CA ARG A 388 22.54 -15.38 -11.58
C ARG A 388 21.48 -15.79 -12.59
N ALA A 389 21.76 -15.62 -13.88
CA ALA A 389 20.89 -16.14 -14.94
C ALA A 389 20.77 -17.67 -14.82
N HIS A 390 19.56 -18.18 -14.85
CA HIS A 390 19.30 -19.63 -14.91
C HIS A 390 19.48 -20.10 -16.37
N THR A 391 20.71 -20.23 -16.80
CA THR A 391 21.04 -20.80 -18.11
C THR A 391 21.07 -22.32 -18.03
N GLY A 392 19.91 -22.98 -17.99
CA GLY A 392 19.76 -24.43 -18.14
C GLY A 392 20.90 -25.28 -17.54
N ASN A 393 21.44 -26.24 -18.30
CA ASN A 393 22.53 -27.14 -17.88
C ASN A 393 23.96 -26.54 -17.88
N VAL A 394 24.15 -25.22 -18.05
CA VAL A 394 25.50 -24.61 -18.04
C VAL A 394 25.94 -24.29 -16.62
N HIS A 395 26.14 -25.32 -15.78
CA HIS A 395 26.83 -25.22 -14.48
C HIS A 395 28.30 -24.80 -14.57
N ASN A 396 28.85 -24.61 -15.77
CA ASN A 396 30.30 -24.42 -15.98
C ASN A 396 30.81 -22.97 -15.79
N VAL A 397 29.93 -21.99 -15.65
CA VAL A 397 30.39 -20.61 -15.45
C VAL A 397 30.42 -20.30 -13.95
N LYS A 398 31.58 -20.42 -13.31
CA LYS A 398 31.80 -20.14 -11.88
C LYS A 398 31.66 -18.65 -11.59
N GLY A 399 30.83 -18.30 -10.55
CA GLY A 399 30.68 -16.93 -10.08
C GLY A 399 29.63 -16.80 -8.99
N PHE A 400 29.76 -15.76 -8.17
CA PHE A 400 28.96 -15.58 -6.94
C PHE A 400 27.74 -14.67 -7.10
N GLY A 401 27.53 -14.07 -8.27
CA GLY A 401 26.44 -13.14 -8.55
C GLY A 401 26.56 -11.80 -7.80
N LEU A 402 27.76 -11.41 -7.42
CA LEU A 402 28.03 -10.15 -6.72
C LEU A 402 28.67 -9.09 -7.60
N GLY A 403 29.39 -9.46 -8.65
CA GLY A 403 30.16 -8.52 -9.47
C GLY A 403 29.31 -7.38 -10.02
N MET A 404 28.16 -7.68 -10.63
CA MET A 404 27.31 -6.64 -11.22
C MET A 404 26.60 -5.77 -10.18
N SER A 405 26.22 -6.34 -9.04
CA SER A 405 25.67 -5.56 -7.93
C SER A 405 26.73 -4.65 -7.28
N TYR A 406 27.99 -5.10 -7.24
CA TYR A 406 29.12 -4.27 -6.82
C TYR A 406 29.39 -3.13 -7.80
N VAL A 407 29.42 -3.42 -9.10
CA VAL A 407 29.54 -2.40 -10.16
C VAL A 407 28.47 -1.32 -9.98
N LYS A 408 27.20 -1.74 -9.86
CA LYS A 408 26.08 -0.80 -9.64
C LYS A 408 26.28 0.06 -8.39
N TRP A 409 26.68 -0.55 -7.28
CA TRP A 409 26.91 0.15 -6.04
C TRP A 409 28.05 1.18 -6.14
N VAL A 410 29.20 0.81 -6.75
CA VAL A 410 30.33 1.73 -6.93
C VAL A 410 29.93 2.91 -7.81
N ILE A 411 29.22 2.68 -8.89
CA ILE A 411 28.76 3.76 -9.77
C ILE A 411 27.79 4.69 -9.03
N ASP A 412 26.88 4.14 -8.23
CA ASP A 412 25.92 4.92 -7.45
C ASP A 412 26.61 5.81 -6.37
N ILE A 413 27.64 5.31 -5.68
CA ILE A 413 28.38 6.12 -4.69
C ILE A 413 29.23 7.22 -5.34
N HIS A 414 29.64 7.02 -6.61
CA HIS A 414 30.27 8.06 -7.42
C HIS A 414 29.26 9.00 -8.08
N LYS A 415 27.96 8.91 -7.71
CA LYS A 415 26.86 9.71 -8.29
C LYS A 415 26.67 9.52 -9.80
N GLY A 416 27.17 8.41 -10.33
CA GLY A 416 27.02 8.02 -11.71
C GLY A 416 25.74 7.23 -11.99
N LYS A 417 25.61 6.79 -13.23
CA LYS A 417 24.51 5.95 -13.69
C LYS A 417 25.06 4.78 -14.52
N ILE A 418 24.47 3.60 -14.37
CA ILE A 418 24.78 2.45 -15.24
C ILE A 418 23.51 1.92 -15.88
N LYS A 419 23.58 1.62 -17.16
CA LYS A 419 22.53 0.98 -17.95
C LYS A 419 23.10 -0.22 -18.69
N VAL A 420 22.27 -1.24 -18.89
CA VAL A 420 22.59 -2.41 -19.68
C VAL A 420 21.62 -2.53 -20.85
N GLN A 421 22.17 -2.85 -22.03
CA GLN A 421 21.42 -3.23 -23.21
C GLN A 421 21.97 -4.57 -23.65
N SER A 422 21.16 -5.60 -23.75
CA SER A 422 21.60 -6.94 -24.11
C SER A 422 20.49 -7.66 -24.87
N GLN A 423 20.93 -8.51 -25.77
CA GLN A 423 20.06 -9.40 -26.51
C GLN A 423 20.71 -10.76 -26.62
N GLU A 424 19.96 -11.81 -26.29
CA GLU A 424 20.44 -13.19 -26.35
C GLU A 424 20.96 -13.54 -27.74
N GLY A 425 22.14 -14.14 -27.80
CA GLY A 425 22.82 -14.52 -29.03
C GLY A 425 23.58 -13.39 -29.74
N ILE A 426 23.38 -12.11 -29.35
CA ILE A 426 24.01 -10.95 -29.99
C ILE A 426 25.17 -10.43 -29.14
N GLY A 427 24.95 -10.14 -27.85
CA GLY A 427 25.95 -9.60 -26.94
C GLY A 427 25.39 -8.65 -25.91
N THR A 428 26.28 -7.96 -25.19
CA THR A 428 25.93 -7.04 -24.11
C THR A 428 26.66 -5.71 -24.25
N LYS A 429 25.93 -4.62 -23.98
CA LYS A 429 26.44 -3.25 -23.96
C LYS A 429 26.19 -2.64 -22.60
N MET A 430 27.24 -2.37 -21.83
CA MET A 430 27.20 -1.65 -20.57
C MET A 430 27.51 -0.18 -20.81
N ILE A 431 26.64 0.70 -20.34
CA ILE A 431 26.74 2.15 -20.50
C ILE A 431 26.85 2.74 -19.12
N ILE A 432 27.99 3.30 -18.79
CA ILE A 432 28.31 3.97 -17.53
C ILE A 432 28.42 5.46 -17.81
N THR A 433 27.85 6.25 -16.92
CA THR A 433 27.96 7.72 -16.95
C THR A 433 28.43 8.19 -15.58
N LEU A 434 29.55 8.92 -15.56
CA LEU A 434 30.15 9.48 -14.35
C LEU A 434 30.21 11.01 -14.46
N PRO A 435 29.97 11.76 -13.37
CA PRO A 435 30.08 13.21 -13.38
C PRO A 435 31.54 13.64 -13.55
N VAL A 436 31.78 14.61 -14.45
CA VAL A 436 33.01 15.39 -14.53
C VAL A 436 32.84 16.57 -13.58
N VAL A 437 33.82 16.85 -12.76
CA VAL A 437 33.78 17.95 -11.77
C VAL A 437 34.00 19.30 -12.42
#